data_b9ba18f96a00733a0012f4c731bc7e57
#
_entry.id   b9ba18f96a00733a0012f4c731bc7e57
#
_cell.length_a   1.000
_cell.length_b   1.000
_cell.length_c   1.000
_cell.angle_alpha   90.00
_cell.angle_beta   90.00
_cell.angle_gamma   90.00
#
_symmetry.space_group_name_H-M   'P 1'
#
loop_
_entity.id
_entity.type
_entity.pdbx_description
1 polymer ?
#
loop_
_entity_poly.entity_id
_entity_poly.type
_entity_poly.pdbx_seq_one_letter_code
_entity_poly.pdbx_strand_id
1 'polypeptide(L)'
;MSPLSRAERLARYGPTTDDRVRLGDTDLWIRVGEDRQAIGDEPIWGYAKTLRPRATQGRASDSELDVVVAGAVVLDPVIGAVKADIGIKDGRIVGVGRAGSDTLTEGIDLRIGPHTQPIMGYGLIATPGAVDSHVHLISPELLPAALSAGVTTLITAGFEEPPWAMARTLAGISEWPVNIGLQACARAEDDGPLLALLDAGACGFKIHEDYGAYPELIDRVLRFAAAHDVSVSLHTDGLHESAELEDTVAAIDGRTVHAYHVEGSGGGHVPDVIGLVREPNVICSSTTPTVPFGRNAAVEQVPMIVLNHGASFGVEEDMRLVRERVHVTTMATEGPLHELGAIAIVNSDSQGMGRMMETVRRTFQLAHVMGSWSGTGTTDPFDSTERVLRYLAKVTVEPAVTHGIAEHVGSLRPGRIADIVLWEPAFFGVKPTLVLKGGMAAWAPLGDGNASVERAEPTRYRPDWGGRSRAAANLSVTFVSIAATGSPELRRLGREVIAVRGTRGLSRESLVRNRSTAPIDVDKADGSVTLDGRPLLIDPVAEVPLSRRYLLR
;
A
#
# COMPACT_ATOMS: atom_id res chain seq x y z
N MET A 1 21.62 -35.62 22.37
CA MET A 1 21.95 -34.39 21.60
C MET A 1 21.88 -33.22 22.56
N SER A 2 22.87 -32.33 22.57
CA SER A 2 22.76 -31.07 23.31
C SER A 2 21.63 -30.21 22.73
N PRO A 3 20.83 -29.51 23.56
CA PRO A 3 19.82 -28.61 23.05
C PRO A 3 20.47 -27.49 22.24
N LEU A 4 19.80 -27.02 21.18
CA LEU A 4 20.26 -25.88 20.41
C LEU A 4 20.35 -24.64 21.32
N SER A 5 21.42 -23.89 21.18
CA SER A 5 21.49 -22.55 21.79
C SER A 5 20.43 -21.63 21.15
N ARG A 6 20.07 -20.55 21.85
CA ARG A 6 19.16 -19.54 21.30
C ARG A 6 19.64 -18.97 19.96
N ALA A 7 20.95 -18.73 19.83
CA ALA A 7 21.55 -18.23 18.61
C ALA A 7 21.42 -19.22 17.44
N GLU A 8 21.70 -20.50 17.68
CA GLU A 8 21.55 -21.55 16.67
C GLU A 8 20.09 -21.75 16.25
N ARG A 9 19.17 -21.68 17.23
CA ARG A 9 17.73 -21.76 16.93
C ARG A 9 17.30 -20.58 16.07
N LEU A 10 17.67 -19.36 16.47
CA LEU A 10 17.35 -18.15 15.71
C LEU A 10 17.91 -18.19 14.28
N ALA A 11 19.15 -18.67 14.11
CA ALA A 11 19.76 -18.78 12.80
C ALA A 11 19.10 -19.83 11.90
N ARG A 12 18.52 -20.89 12.47
CA ARG A 12 17.87 -21.97 11.70
C ARG A 12 16.40 -21.73 11.43
N TYR A 13 15.67 -21.26 12.43
CA TYR A 13 14.20 -21.20 12.44
C TYR A 13 13.64 -19.79 12.52
N GLY A 14 14.50 -18.79 12.63
CA GLY A 14 14.08 -17.41 12.84
C GLY A 14 13.54 -17.16 14.25
N PRO A 15 12.95 -15.97 14.49
CA PRO A 15 12.39 -15.58 15.77
C PRO A 15 11.18 -16.45 16.15
N THR A 16 10.87 -16.54 17.44
CA THR A 16 9.72 -17.22 18.02
C THR A 16 8.94 -16.29 18.95
N THR A 17 7.89 -16.77 19.61
CA THR A 17 7.09 -16.01 20.57
C THR A 17 7.97 -15.18 21.51
N ASP A 18 7.61 -13.92 21.70
CA ASP A 18 8.31 -12.90 22.48
C ASP A 18 9.69 -12.46 21.97
N ASP A 19 10.22 -13.08 20.93
CA ASP A 19 11.41 -12.54 20.25
C ASP A 19 11.08 -11.22 19.57
N ARG A 20 12.06 -10.32 19.54
CA ARG A 20 11.94 -8.99 18.96
C ARG A 20 12.78 -8.88 17.70
N VAL A 21 12.21 -8.25 16.67
CA VAL A 21 12.84 -8.06 15.37
C VAL A 21 12.88 -6.58 15.06
N ARG A 22 14.10 -6.06 14.82
CA ARG A 22 14.29 -4.67 14.41
C ARG A 22 14.04 -4.52 12.92
N LEU A 23 13.36 -3.46 12.53
CA LEU A 23 13.09 -3.14 11.13
C LEU A 23 14.16 -2.20 10.57
N GLY A 24 15.06 -2.74 9.78
CA GLY A 24 16.16 -1.99 9.18
C GLY A 24 17.09 -1.36 10.23
N ASP A 25 17.44 -0.10 10.00
CA ASP A 25 18.19 0.78 10.92
C ASP A 25 17.30 1.77 11.67
N THR A 26 15.99 1.50 11.71
CA THR A 26 14.99 2.27 12.48
C THR A 26 15.03 1.90 13.97
N ASP A 27 14.34 2.67 14.81
CA ASP A 27 14.06 2.28 16.20
C ASP A 27 12.71 1.54 16.34
N LEU A 28 12.19 1.03 15.23
CA LEU A 28 10.98 0.23 15.23
C LEU A 28 11.32 -1.24 15.47
N TRP A 29 10.71 -1.81 16.51
CA TRP A 29 10.84 -3.20 16.89
C TRP A 29 9.48 -3.88 16.88
N ILE A 30 9.35 -5.01 16.24
CA ILE A 30 8.17 -5.87 16.35
C ILE A 30 8.44 -7.00 17.31
N ARG A 31 7.45 -7.32 18.14
CA ARG A 31 7.45 -8.50 19.00
C ARG A 31 6.58 -9.57 18.36
N VAL A 32 7.11 -10.77 18.22
CA VAL A 32 6.35 -11.94 17.75
C VAL A 32 5.35 -12.33 18.82
N GLY A 33 4.06 -12.12 18.58
CA GLY A 33 3.01 -12.40 19.57
C GLY A 33 2.74 -13.88 19.77
N GLU A 34 2.88 -14.67 18.69
CA GLU A 34 2.61 -16.11 18.72
C GLU A 34 3.48 -16.82 17.69
N ASP A 35 3.97 -18.00 18.02
CA ASP A 35 4.58 -18.95 17.08
C ASP A 35 3.64 -20.12 16.86
N ARG A 36 3.04 -20.19 15.69
CA ARG A 36 2.10 -21.23 15.27
C ARG A 36 2.79 -22.48 14.75
N GLN A 37 4.11 -22.48 14.66
CA GLN A 37 4.90 -23.63 14.28
C GLN A 37 5.41 -24.38 15.51
N ALA A 38 5.37 -25.69 15.49
CA ALA A 38 6.14 -26.48 16.42
C ALA A 38 7.58 -26.62 15.91
N ILE A 39 8.56 -26.24 16.74
CA ILE A 39 9.98 -26.45 16.42
C ILE A 39 10.22 -27.93 16.15
N GLY A 40 10.84 -28.22 15.02
CA GLY A 40 11.11 -29.58 14.57
C GLY A 40 10.03 -30.16 13.64
N ASP A 41 8.95 -29.43 13.38
CA ASP A 41 7.89 -29.81 12.43
C ASP A 41 8.01 -29.06 11.09
N GLU A 42 9.10 -28.35 10.92
CA GLU A 42 9.34 -27.55 9.74
C GLU A 42 9.42 -28.45 8.49
N PRO A 43 8.71 -28.08 7.42
CA PRO A 43 8.88 -28.73 6.12
C PRO A 43 10.22 -28.31 5.51
N ILE A 44 11.31 -28.86 6.04
CA ILE A 44 12.64 -28.55 5.57
C ILE A 44 13.01 -29.47 4.42
N TRP A 45 13.50 -28.88 3.39
CA TRP A 45 14.07 -29.53 2.25
C TRP A 45 15.36 -28.84 1.83
N GLY A 46 16.05 -29.46 0.95
CA GLY A 46 17.31 -29.04 0.39
C GLY A 46 18.47 -29.87 0.92
N TYR A 47 19.31 -30.31 0.04
CA TYR A 47 20.63 -30.97 0.18
C TYR A 47 20.87 -31.68 1.51
N ALA A 48 20.28 -32.82 1.71
CA ALA A 48 20.46 -33.70 2.89
C ALA A 48 20.14 -33.01 4.24
N LYS A 49 19.51 -31.84 4.23
CA LYS A 49 19.09 -31.08 5.43
C LYS A 49 17.61 -31.25 5.74
N THR A 50 16.94 -32.18 5.10
CA THR A 50 15.58 -32.55 5.42
C THR A 50 15.56 -33.13 6.82
N LEU A 51 15.16 -32.35 7.80
CA LEU A 51 15.05 -32.81 9.19
C LEU A 51 13.92 -33.84 9.35
N ARG A 52 12.99 -33.87 8.39
CA ARG A 52 11.88 -34.81 8.37
C ARG A 52 11.78 -35.50 7.01
N PRO A 53 12.25 -36.72 6.91
CA PRO A 53 11.97 -37.56 5.75
C PRO A 53 10.46 -37.62 5.50
N ARG A 54 10.05 -37.37 4.28
CA ARG A 54 8.64 -37.35 3.84
C ARG A 54 7.80 -36.12 4.27
N ALA A 55 8.38 -35.07 4.80
CA ALA A 55 7.58 -33.85 5.14
C ALA A 55 6.81 -33.30 3.92
N THR A 56 7.40 -33.43 2.72
CA THR A 56 6.77 -33.08 1.44
C THR A 56 6.29 -34.33 0.65
N GLN A 57 6.40 -35.53 1.23
CA GLN A 57 5.94 -36.75 0.64
C GLN A 57 4.63 -37.18 1.31
N GLY A 58 3.64 -37.42 0.55
CA GLY A 58 2.33 -37.84 1.03
C GLY A 58 1.55 -38.46 -0.12
N ARG A 59 0.28 -38.74 0.13
CA ARG A 59 -0.65 -39.03 -0.95
C ARG A 59 -1.09 -37.71 -1.56
N ALA A 60 -1.08 -37.63 -2.88
CA ALA A 60 -1.71 -36.51 -3.59
C ALA A 60 -3.16 -36.39 -3.15
N SER A 61 -3.61 -35.15 -2.97
CA SER A 61 -4.97 -34.83 -2.53
C SER A 61 -5.38 -33.52 -3.12
N ASP A 62 -6.65 -33.36 -3.41
CA ASP A 62 -7.22 -32.10 -3.89
C ASP A 62 -7.09 -30.97 -2.86
N SER A 63 -6.90 -31.30 -1.58
CA SER A 63 -6.69 -30.35 -0.50
C SER A 63 -5.23 -29.96 -0.25
N GLU A 64 -4.26 -30.56 -0.97
CA GLU A 64 -2.86 -30.14 -0.82
C GLU A 64 -2.64 -28.73 -1.36
N LEU A 65 -1.73 -27.99 -0.72
CA LEU A 65 -1.34 -26.65 -1.15
C LEU A 65 -0.54 -26.72 -2.46
N ASP A 66 -0.68 -25.68 -3.29
CA ASP A 66 0.20 -25.47 -4.44
C ASP A 66 1.55 -24.91 -3.98
N VAL A 67 1.51 -23.97 -3.02
CA VAL A 67 2.69 -23.29 -2.47
C VAL A 67 2.54 -23.14 -0.96
N VAL A 68 3.66 -23.25 -0.25
CA VAL A 68 3.76 -22.88 1.16
C VAL A 68 4.94 -21.93 1.38
N VAL A 69 4.69 -20.78 2.02
CA VAL A 69 5.75 -19.93 2.58
C VAL A 69 5.98 -20.39 4.01
N ALA A 70 7.12 -21.01 4.26
CA ALA A 70 7.39 -21.70 5.52
C ALA A 70 8.10 -20.81 6.54
N GLY A 71 7.55 -20.68 7.74
CA GLY A 71 8.21 -20.15 8.93
C GLY A 71 8.53 -18.66 8.92
N ALA A 72 7.82 -17.86 8.15
CA ALA A 72 8.00 -16.42 8.15
C ALA A 72 7.39 -15.76 9.41
N VAL A 73 7.91 -14.61 9.79
CA VAL A 73 7.20 -13.68 10.66
C VAL A 73 6.17 -12.95 9.82
N VAL A 74 4.92 -13.38 9.91
CA VAL A 74 3.80 -12.72 9.26
C VAL A 74 3.53 -11.41 9.99
N LEU A 75 3.62 -10.30 9.27
CA LEU A 75 3.31 -8.97 9.75
C LEU A 75 2.14 -8.43 8.92
N ASP A 76 0.97 -8.43 9.50
CA ASP A 76 -0.28 -8.12 8.81
C ASP A 76 -1.17 -7.24 9.68
N PRO A 77 -1.75 -6.14 9.17
CA PRO A 77 -2.55 -5.22 9.98
C PRO A 77 -3.77 -5.85 10.64
N VAL A 78 -4.26 -6.96 10.11
CA VAL A 78 -5.46 -7.66 10.61
C VAL A 78 -5.08 -8.84 11.50
N ILE A 79 -4.07 -9.63 11.09
CA ILE A 79 -3.65 -10.84 11.80
C ILE A 79 -2.73 -10.50 12.98
N GLY A 80 -1.91 -9.45 12.85
CA GLY A 80 -0.88 -9.08 13.83
C GLY A 80 0.52 -9.48 13.41
N ALA A 81 1.41 -9.67 14.40
CA ALA A 81 2.79 -10.13 14.21
C ALA A 81 2.92 -11.56 14.75
N VAL A 82 2.86 -12.55 13.88
CA VAL A 82 2.89 -13.97 14.25
C VAL A 82 3.90 -14.73 13.40
N LYS A 83 4.54 -15.73 13.97
CA LYS A 83 5.33 -16.68 13.17
C LYS A 83 4.43 -17.82 12.71
N ALA A 84 4.36 -18.03 11.41
CA ALA A 84 3.49 -19.05 10.82
C ALA A 84 3.94 -19.44 9.42
N ASP A 85 3.33 -20.51 8.92
CA ASP A 85 3.33 -20.82 7.50
C ASP A 85 2.16 -20.14 6.81
N ILE A 86 2.33 -19.78 5.54
CA ILE A 86 1.27 -19.24 4.70
C ILE A 86 0.99 -20.27 3.60
N GLY A 87 -0.23 -20.82 3.61
CA GLY A 87 -0.68 -21.79 2.62
C GLY A 87 -1.37 -21.10 1.45
N ILE A 88 -1.02 -21.52 0.24
CA ILE A 88 -1.54 -20.95 -1.00
C ILE A 88 -2.07 -22.09 -1.89
N LYS A 89 -3.26 -21.89 -2.43
CA LYS A 89 -3.88 -22.75 -3.43
C LYS A 89 -4.66 -21.92 -4.44
N ASP A 90 -4.56 -22.28 -5.72
CA ASP A 90 -5.24 -21.59 -6.82
C ASP A 90 -5.01 -20.06 -6.81
N GLY A 91 -3.78 -19.64 -6.49
CA GLY A 91 -3.38 -18.23 -6.42
C GLY A 91 -3.94 -17.44 -5.23
N ARG A 92 -4.62 -18.11 -4.29
CA ARG A 92 -5.22 -17.46 -3.11
C ARG A 92 -4.67 -18.03 -1.81
N ILE A 93 -4.67 -17.20 -0.78
CA ILE A 93 -4.30 -17.62 0.57
C ILE A 93 -5.39 -18.52 1.13
N VAL A 94 -5.00 -19.71 1.56
CA VAL A 94 -5.89 -20.69 2.22
C VAL A 94 -5.88 -20.47 3.72
N GLY A 95 -4.71 -20.15 4.27
CA GLY A 95 -4.56 -19.92 5.70
C GLY A 95 -3.17 -19.43 6.10
N VAL A 96 -3.11 -18.97 7.34
CA VAL A 96 -1.87 -18.62 8.05
C VAL A 96 -1.86 -19.46 9.33
N GLY A 97 -1.04 -20.49 9.37
CA GLY A 97 -1.09 -21.50 10.42
C GLY A 97 0.11 -22.43 10.39
N ARG A 98 -0.15 -23.72 10.63
CA ARG A 98 0.86 -24.77 10.68
C ARG A 98 0.73 -25.68 9.44
N ALA A 99 1.75 -25.63 8.58
CA ALA A 99 1.82 -26.50 7.43
C ALA A 99 2.55 -27.82 7.76
N GLY A 100 2.13 -28.89 7.12
CA GLY A 100 2.77 -30.18 7.29
C GLY A 100 2.04 -31.32 6.58
N SER A 101 2.53 -32.53 6.82
CA SER A 101 1.85 -33.74 6.39
C SER A 101 0.96 -34.27 7.52
N ASP A 102 -0.32 -34.31 7.28
CA ASP A 102 -1.32 -34.84 8.22
C ASP A 102 -1.15 -36.36 8.53
N THR A 103 -0.35 -37.03 7.75
CA THR A 103 0.01 -38.47 7.99
C THR A 103 1.19 -38.61 8.96
N LEU A 104 1.93 -37.56 9.23
CA LEU A 104 3.14 -37.58 10.05
C LEU A 104 3.01 -36.80 11.34
N THR A 105 2.14 -35.78 11.37
CA THR A 105 2.06 -34.83 12.47
C THR A 105 0.61 -34.45 12.72
N GLU A 106 0.22 -34.42 14.00
CA GLU A 106 -1.10 -33.97 14.41
C GLU A 106 -1.19 -32.43 14.46
N GLY A 107 -2.38 -31.86 14.33
CA GLY A 107 -2.64 -30.42 14.44
C GLY A 107 -2.13 -29.61 13.25
N ILE A 108 -2.17 -30.18 12.07
CA ILE A 108 -1.84 -29.50 10.82
C ILE A 108 -3.09 -28.79 10.28
N ASP A 109 -2.96 -27.47 10.06
CA ASP A 109 -4.00 -26.64 9.45
C ASP A 109 -3.88 -26.58 7.94
N LEU A 110 -2.63 -26.66 7.44
CA LEU A 110 -2.24 -26.43 6.07
C LEU A 110 -1.54 -27.67 5.52
N ARG A 111 -2.24 -28.43 4.69
CA ARG A 111 -1.75 -29.71 4.19
C ARG A 111 -0.77 -29.53 3.05
N ILE A 112 0.47 -29.99 3.22
CA ILE A 112 1.45 -30.14 2.14
C ILE A 112 1.46 -31.56 1.59
N GLY A 113 1.74 -31.67 0.30
CA GLY A 113 1.81 -32.94 -0.43
C GLY A 113 2.95 -32.96 -1.44
N PRO A 114 2.97 -33.99 -2.31
CA PRO A 114 4.06 -34.20 -3.26
C PRO A 114 4.17 -33.10 -4.33
N HIS A 115 3.11 -32.33 -4.57
CA HIS A 115 3.10 -31.23 -5.57
C HIS A 115 3.23 -29.84 -4.95
N THR A 116 3.30 -29.75 -3.62
CA THR A 116 3.44 -28.45 -2.94
C THR A 116 4.84 -27.88 -3.15
N GLN A 117 4.91 -26.68 -3.70
CA GLN A 117 6.16 -25.93 -3.83
C GLN A 117 6.45 -25.15 -2.55
N PRO A 118 7.59 -25.36 -1.94
CA PRO A 118 7.98 -24.63 -0.74
C PRO A 118 8.78 -23.37 -1.05
N ILE A 119 8.53 -22.34 -0.27
CA ILE A 119 9.30 -21.09 -0.23
C ILE A 119 9.78 -20.90 1.21
N MET A 120 11.09 -20.78 1.38
CA MET A 120 11.71 -20.60 2.71
C MET A 120 11.51 -19.18 3.22
N GLY A 121 10.73 -19.05 4.29
CA GLY A 121 10.45 -17.79 4.97
C GLY A 121 11.16 -17.62 6.30
N TYR A 122 11.93 -18.61 6.75
CA TYR A 122 12.63 -18.56 8.05
C TYR A 122 13.56 -17.35 8.14
N GLY A 123 13.38 -16.56 9.21
CA GLY A 123 14.13 -15.34 9.41
C GLY A 123 13.68 -14.15 8.56
N LEU A 124 12.71 -14.34 7.66
CA LEU A 124 12.11 -13.28 6.87
C LEU A 124 10.82 -12.76 7.50
N ILE A 125 10.45 -11.52 7.15
CA ILE A 125 9.16 -10.93 7.44
C ILE A 125 8.30 -11.05 6.19
N ALA A 126 7.08 -11.57 6.34
CA ALA A 126 6.09 -11.63 5.27
C ALA A 126 5.01 -10.57 5.49
N THR A 127 4.78 -9.69 4.51
CA THR A 127 3.70 -8.70 4.53
C THR A 127 2.75 -8.90 3.37
N PRO A 128 1.50 -8.40 3.44
CA PRO A 128 0.71 -8.20 2.24
C PRO A 128 1.46 -7.31 1.25
N GLY A 129 1.21 -7.49 -0.03
CA GLY A 129 1.65 -6.53 -1.04
C GLY A 129 0.99 -5.17 -0.81
N ALA A 130 1.75 -4.10 -0.99
CA ALA A 130 1.24 -2.75 -0.80
C ALA A 130 0.24 -2.37 -1.90
N VAL A 131 -0.71 -1.52 -1.53
CA VAL A 131 -1.75 -0.93 -2.38
C VAL A 131 -1.46 0.57 -2.47
N ASP A 132 -1.07 1.05 -3.65
CA ASP A 132 -0.89 2.46 -3.90
C ASP A 132 -2.14 3.03 -4.58
N SER A 133 -2.80 3.96 -3.90
CA SER A 133 -4.11 4.48 -4.31
C SER A 133 -4.06 5.89 -4.92
N HIS A 134 -2.87 6.35 -5.29
CA HIS A 134 -2.68 7.63 -5.97
C HIS A 134 -1.51 7.52 -6.98
N VAL A 135 -1.83 7.12 -8.19
CA VAL A 135 -0.83 6.88 -9.23
C VAL A 135 -1.27 7.48 -10.55
N HIS A 136 -0.49 8.39 -11.10
CA HIS A 136 -0.63 8.85 -12.48
C HIS A 136 0.08 7.86 -13.39
N LEU A 137 -0.64 6.91 -13.98
CA LEU A 137 -0.05 5.86 -14.79
C LEU A 137 0.18 6.36 -16.22
N ILE A 138 1.16 7.24 -16.41
CA ILE A 138 1.52 7.82 -17.69
C ILE A 138 2.37 6.83 -18.51
N SER A 139 3.24 6.07 -17.83
CA SER A 139 4.15 5.12 -18.48
C SER A 139 4.08 3.74 -17.83
N PRO A 140 4.02 2.65 -18.63
CA PRO A 140 4.07 1.29 -18.11
C PRO A 140 5.38 0.94 -17.40
N GLU A 141 6.45 1.69 -17.61
CA GLU A 141 7.74 1.53 -16.90
C GLU A 141 7.62 1.70 -15.39
N LEU A 142 6.53 2.29 -14.91
CA LEU A 142 6.23 2.38 -13.49
C LEU A 142 5.92 1.01 -12.85
N LEU A 143 5.40 0.06 -13.61
CA LEU A 143 4.94 -1.24 -13.07
C LEU A 143 6.10 -2.10 -12.52
N PRO A 144 7.25 -2.26 -13.17
CA PRO A 144 8.41 -2.91 -12.56
C PRO A 144 8.94 -2.15 -11.34
N ALA A 145 8.88 -0.82 -11.32
CA ALA A 145 9.27 -0.03 -10.16
C ALA A 145 8.35 -0.31 -8.96
N ALA A 146 7.04 -0.44 -9.17
CA ALA A 146 6.07 -0.84 -8.16
C ALA A 146 6.46 -2.17 -7.49
N LEU A 147 6.63 -3.22 -8.29
CA LEU A 147 7.01 -4.55 -7.80
C LEU A 147 8.33 -4.54 -7.03
N SER A 148 9.32 -3.78 -7.52
CA SER A 148 10.64 -3.67 -6.86
C SER A 148 10.57 -3.07 -5.45
N ALA A 149 9.50 -2.36 -5.14
CA ALA A 149 9.23 -1.76 -3.83
C ALA A 149 8.19 -2.53 -3.00
N GLY A 150 7.70 -3.66 -3.50
CA GLY A 150 6.67 -4.46 -2.82
C GLY A 150 5.25 -3.94 -3.02
N VAL A 151 5.02 -3.04 -3.97
CA VAL A 151 3.68 -2.58 -4.36
C VAL A 151 3.12 -3.55 -5.40
N THR A 152 1.98 -4.16 -5.10
CA THR A 152 1.37 -5.21 -5.94
C THR A 152 0.03 -4.81 -6.53
N THR A 153 -0.54 -3.70 -6.04
CA THR A 153 -1.86 -3.20 -6.46
C THR A 153 -1.82 -1.69 -6.63
N LEU A 154 -2.37 -1.20 -7.74
CA LEU A 154 -2.45 0.22 -8.09
C LEU A 154 -3.89 0.64 -8.30
N ILE A 155 -4.27 1.78 -7.72
CA ILE A 155 -5.47 2.53 -8.09
C ILE A 155 -5.00 3.86 -8.65
N THR A 156 -5.42 4.17 -9.88
CA THR A 156 -4.94 5.38 -10.56
C THR A 156 -5.59 6.65 -10.04
N ALA A 157 -4.93 7.77 -10.28
CA ALA A 157 -5.37 9.10 -9.82
C ALA A 157 -6.28 9.83 -10.82
N GLY A 158 -6.89 9.09 -11.70
CA GLY A 158 -7.72 9.60 -12.79
C GLY A 158 -7.05 9.36 -14.14
N PHE A 159 -7.85 8.90 -15.08
CA PHE A 159 -7.48 8.77 -16.48
C PHE A 159 -8.31 9.78 -17.27
N GLU A 160 -7.66 10.65 -17.97
CA GLU A 160 -8.29 11.66 -18.84
C GLU A 160 -8.76 11.09 -20.16
N GLU A 161 -8.47 9.84 -20.40
CA GLU A 161 -8.71 9.17 -21.65
C GLU A 161 -10.19 8.80 -21.83
N PRO A 162 -10.70 8.89 -23.08
CA PRO A 162 -12.08 8.49 -23.38
C PRO A 162 -12.27 6.97 -23.19
N PRO A 163 -13.53 6.49 -23.07
CA PRO A 163 -13.83 5.08 -22.82
C PRO A 163 -13.11 4.09 -23.74
N TRP A 164 -12.96 4.42 -25.04
CA TRP A 164 -12.27 3.56 -26.01
C TRP A 164 -10.76 3.43 -25.74
N ALA A 165 -10.13 4.45 -25.20
CA ALA A 165 -8.70 4.42 -24.87
C ALA A 165 -8.46 3.66 -23.56
N MET A 166 -9.39 3.71 -22.62
CA MET A 166 -9.33 2.93 -21.36
C MET A 166 -9.19 1.43 -21.64
N ALA A 167 -9.97 0.89 -22.56
CA ALA A 167 -9.86 -0.51 -22.96
C ALA A 167 -8.47 -0.86 -23.53
N ARG A 168 -7.84 0.06 -24.26
CA ARG A 168 -6.46 -0.12 -24.78
C ARG A 168 -5.42 -0.08 -23.66
N THR A 169 -5.57 0.82 -22.71
CA THR A 169 -4.69 0.90 -21.53
C THR A 169 -4.75 -0.40 -20.74
N LEU A 170 -5.97 -0.90 -20.46
CA LEU A 170 -6.15 -2.18 -19.78
C LEU A 170 -5.53 -3.35 -20.53
N ALA A 171 -5.61 -3.35 -21.87
CA ALA A 171 -4.94 -4.35 -22.69
C ALA A 171 -3.41 -4.25 -22.61
N GLY A 172 -2.87 -3.04 -22.60
CA GLY A 172 -1.42 -2.79 -22.48
C GLY A 172 -0.85 -3.20 -21.11
N ILE A 173 -1.66 -3.13 -20.06
CA ILE A 173 -1.25 -3.53 -18.70
C ILE A 173 -1.35 -5.04 -18.49
N SER A 174 -2.05 -5.78 -19.36
CA SER A 174 -2.38 -7.19 -19.13
C SER A 174 -1.16 -8.10 -18.95
N GLU A 175 -0.02 -7.75 -19.50
CA GLU A 175 1.24 -8.50 -19.41
C GLU A 175 2.04 -8.21 -18.11
N TRP A 176 1.56 -7.32 -17.25
CA TRP A 176 2.25 -6.92 -16.03
C TRP A 176 1.64 -7.60 -14.79
N PRO A 177 2.46 -8.16 -13.89
CA PRO A 177 1.97 -8.87 -12.70
C PRO A 177 1.61 -7.89 -11.58
N VAL A 178 0.75 -6.91 -11.86
CA VAL A 178 0.25 -5.92 -10.90
C VAL A 178 -1.26 -5.88 -11.00
N ASN A 179 -1.95 -5.91 -9.87
CA ASN A 179 -3.39 -5.66 -9.86
C ASN A 179 -3.65 -4.18 -10.12
N ILE A 180 -4.70 -3.88 -10.84
CA ILE A 180 -4.98 -2.51 -11.24
C ILE A 180 -6.45 -2.17 -11.21
N GLY A 181 -6.76 -0.96 -10.75
CA GLY A 181 -8.04 -0.30 -10.92
C GLY A 181 -7.82 1.09 -11.54
N LEU A 182 -8.48 1.36 -12.66
CA LEU A 182 -8.43 2.68 -13.28
C LEU A 182 -9.55 3.56 -12.75
N GLN A 183 -9.22 4.69 -12.12
CA GLN A 183 -10.18 5.75 -11.85
C GLN A 183 -10.28 6.65 -13.08
N ALA A 184 -11.49 7.00 -13.48
CA ALA A 184 -11.73 7.92 -14.58
C ALA A 184 -11.81 9.37 -14.09
N CYS A 185 -11.41 10.32 -14.92
CA CYS A 185 -11.58 11.72 -14.61
C CYS A 185 -13.07 12.10 -14.71
N ALA A 186 -13.64 12.61 -13.60
CA ALA A 186 -15.03 13.02 -13.53
C ALA A 186 -15.18 14.51 -13.87
N ARG A 187 -15.46 14.81 -15.14
CA ARG A 187 -15.61 16.18 -15.64
C ARG A 187 -16.87 16.40 -16.49
N ALA A 188 -17.83 15.47 -16.38
CA ALA A 188 -19.07 15.56 -17.13
C ALA A 188 -20.15 16.32 -16.38
N GLU A 189 -20.95 17.09 -17.12
CA GLU A 189 -22.12 17.81 -16.58
C GLU A 189 -23.37 16.94 -16.45
N ASP A 190 -23.37 15.72 -17.03
CA ASP A 190 -24.46 14.76 -16.95
C ASP A 190 -23.95 13.34 -16.70
N ASP A 191 -24.87 12.41 -16.37
CA ASP A 191 -24.54 11.06 -15.94
C ASP A 191 -24.16 10.12 -17.10
N GLY A 192 -24.52 10.44 -18.33
CA GLY A 192 -24.27 9.58 -19.50
C GLY A 192 -22.79 9.28 -19.73
N PRO A 193 -21.92 10.29 -19.82
CA PRO A 193 -20.47 10.09 -19.92
C PRO A 193 -19.86 9.38 -18.72
N LEU A 194 -20.34 9.62 -17.50
CA LEU A 194 -19.87 8.92 -16.29
C LEU A 194 -20.20 7.43 -16.36
N LEU A 195 -21.41 7.09 -16.80
CA LEU A 195 -21.81 5.70 -16.99
C LEU A 195 -20.95 5.01 -18.07
N ALA A 196 -20.69 5.68 -19.19
CA ALA A 196 -19.86 5.15 -20.26
C ALA A 196 -18.43 4.83 -19.79
N LEU A 197 -17.87 5.61 -18.86
CA LEU A 197 -16.57 5.35 -18.24
C LEU A 197 -16.61 4.13 -17.32
N LEU A 198 -17.69 3.96 -16.54
CA LEU A 198 -17.87 2.76 -15.70
C LEU A 198 -18.01 1.51 -16.57
N ASP A 199 -18.79 1.56 -17.65
CA ASP A 199 -18.97 0.45 -18.60
C ASP A 199 -17.66 0.07 -19.30
N ALA A 200 -16.78 1.05 -19.54
CA ALA A 200 -15.46 0.84 -20.16
C ALA A 200 -14.43 0.20 -19.19
N GLY A 201 -14.73 0.11 -17.91
CA GLY A 201 -13.88 -0.54 -16.93
C GLY A 201 -13.31 0.35 -15.83
N ALA A 202 -13.78 1.58 -15.68
CA ALA A 202 -13.40 2.39 -14.52
C ALA A 202 -13.85 1.73 -13.21
N CYS A 203 -13.00 1.76 -12.20
CA CYS A 203 -13.30 1.30 -10.85
C CYS A 203 -13.80 2.41 -9.91
N GLY A 204 -13.76 3.66 -10.36
CA GLY A 204 -14.14 4.85 -9.60
C GLY A 204 -13.83 6.11 -10.36
N PHE A 205 -13.90 7.24 -9.65
CA PHE A 205 -13.69 8.55 -10.24
C PHE A 205 -12.65 9.36 -9.50
N LYS A 206 -11.98 10.23 -10.25
CA LYS A 206 -11.14 11.32 -9.74
C LYS A 206 -11.78 12.65 -10.07
N ILE A 207 -11.90 13.52 -9.08
CA ILE A 207 -12.17 14.95 -9.26
C ILE A 207 -10.87 15.70 -9.06
N HIS A 208 -10.55 16.64 -9.96
CA HIS A 208 -9.30 17.37 -9.95
C HIS A 208 -9.50 18.85 -10.28
N GLU A 209 -8.75 19.73 -9.62
CA GLU A 209 -8.84 21.17 -9.81
C GLU A 209 -8.55 21.62 -11.26
N ASP A 210 -7.68 20.93 -12.01
CA ASP A 210 -7.36 21.27 -13.40
C ASP A 210 -8.60 21.29 -14.31
N TYR A 211 -9.65 20.56 -13.94
CA TYR A 211 -10.93 20.49 -14.65
C TYR A 211 -12.09 21.14 -13.90
N GLY A 212 -11.79 21.74 -12.75
CA GLY A 212 -12.75 22.36 -11.84
C GLY A 212 -13.31 21.38 -10.82
N ALA A 213 -12.81 21.43 -9.59
CA ALA A 213 -13.36 20.72 -8.44
C ALA A 213 -14.45 21.55 -7.75
N TYR A 214 -15.44 21.99 -8.54
CA TYR A 214 -16.54 22.87 -8.07
C TYR A 214 -17.53 22.09 -7.18
N PRO A 215 -18.17 22.75 -6.20
CA PRO A 215 -19.14 22.13 -5.30
C PRO A 215 -20.25 21.36 -6.04
N GLU A 216 -20.78 21.91 -7.13
CA GLU A 216 -21.82 21.26 -7.93
C GLU A 216 -21.35 19.98 -8.60
N LEU A 217 -20.10 19.95 -9.07
CA LEU A 217 -19.51 18.73 -9.66
C LEU A 217 -19.25 17.69 -8.56
N ILE A 218 -18.70 18.10 -7.42
CA ILE A 218 -18.44 17.23 -6.27
C ILE A 218 -19.74 16.56 -5.82
N ASP A 219 -20.80 17.31 -5.59
CA ASP A 219 -22.10 16.80 -5.18
C ASP A 219 -22.66 15.80 -6.20
N ARG A 220 -22.65 16.14 -7.48
CA ARG A 220 -23.13 15.27 -8.57
C ARG A 220 -22.37 13.95 -8.64
N VAL A 221 -21.04 14.03 -8.71
CA VAL A 221 -20.20 12.84 -8.87
C VAL A 221 -20.30 11.94 -7.65
N LEU A 222 -20.36 12.48 -6.44
CA LEU A 222 -20.53 11.69 -5.23
C LEU A 222 -21.89 11.00 -5.16
N ARG A 223 -22.98 11.67 -5.59
CA ARG A 223 -24.30 11.01 -5.71
C ARG A 223 -24.28 9.88 -6.74
N PHE A 224 -23.70 10.15 -7.91
CA PHE A 224 -23.58 9.14 -8.97
C PHE A 224 -22.74 7.94 -8.52
N ALA A 225 -21.55 8.19 -7.93
CA ALA A 225 -20.66 7.16 -7.43
C ALA A 225 -21.31 6.31 -6.33
N ALA A 226 -22.03 6.93 -5.40
CA ALA A 226 -22.78 6.23 -4.35
C ALA A 226 -23.87 5.33 -4.93
N ALA A 227 -24.55 5.74 -6.01
CA ALA A 227 -25.55 4.92 -6.68
C ALA A 227 -24.94 3.68 -7.34
N HIS A 228 -23.71 3.79 -7.85
CA HIS A 228 -22.97 2.72 -8.53
C HIS A 228 -21.99 1.94 -7.67
N ASP A 229 -21.88 2.26 -6.37
CA ASP A 229 -20.96 1.66 -5.40
C ASP A 229 -19.49 1.67 -5.87
N VAL A 230 -19.04 2.84 -6.30
CA VAL A 230 -17.66 3.10 -6.70
C VAL A 230 -17.06 4.25 -5.88
N SER A 231 -15.74 4.25 -5.69
CA SER A 231 -15.04 5.29 -4.91
C SER A 231 -14.87 6.58 -5.70
N VAL A 232 -14.75 7.70 -4.97
CA VAL A 232 -14.33 9.00 -5.51
C VAL A 232 -13.08 9.45 -4.78
N SER A 233 -12.07 9.82 -5.55
CA SER A 233 -10.87 10.50 -5.05
C SER A 233 -10.93 11.98 -5.41
N LEU A 234 -10.61 12.83 -4.45
CA LEU A 234 -10.73 14.27 -4.57
C LEU A 234 -9.37 14.96 -4.38
N HIS A 235 -8.98 15.71 -5.40
CA HIS A 235 -8.01 16.79 -5.32
C HIS A 235 -8.83 18.08 -5.31
N THR A 236 -8.90 18.76 -4.18
CA THR A 236 -9.76 19.92 -3.97
C THR A 236 -9.37 21.11 -4.86
N ASP A 237 -10.25 22.05 -5.04
CA ASP A 237 -9.98 23.23 -5.85
C ASP A 237 -9.08 24.23 -5.10
N GLY A 238 -8.05 24.69 -5.76
CA GLY A 238 -7.16 25.74 -5.28
C GLY A 238 -6.71 26.67 -6.41
N LEU A 239 -7.12 26.35 -7.66
CA LEU A 239 -6.76 27.17 -8.83
C LEU A 239 -7.79 28.23 -9.14
N HIS A 240 -9.06 27.90 -8.98
CA HIS A 240 -10.15 28.74 -9.41
C HIS A 240 -10.64 29.66 -8.29
N GLU A 241 -10.32 29.33 -7.03
CA GLU A 241 -10.79 30.07 -5.84
C GLU A 241 -12.31 30.31 -5.87
N SER A 242 -13.04 29.36 -6.45
CA SER A 242 -14.48 29.49 -6.68
C SER A 242 -15.31 29.18 -5.44
N ALA A 243 -14.69 28.55 -4.43
CA ALA A 243 -15.34 28.13 -3.20
C ALA A 243 -14.32 28.01 -2.06
N GLU A 244 -14.80 28.12 -0.84
CA GLU A 244 -14.03 27.86 0.38
C GLU A 244 -14.09 26.38 0.74
N LEU A 245 -13.25 25.93 1.70
CA LEU A 245 -13.25 24.55 2.18
C LEU A 245 -14.62 24.12 2.72
N GLU A 246 -15.33 25.04 3.37
CA GLU A 246 -16.67 24.82 3.93
C GLU A 246 -17.70 24.50 2.83
N ASP A 247 -17.59 25.11 1.65
CA ASP A 247 -18.45 24.81 0.50
C ASP A 247 -18.17 23.41 -0.06
N THR A 248 -16.87 23.03 -0.12
CA THR A 248 -16.46 21.68 -0.48
C THR A 248 -17.00 20.65 0.52
N VAL A 249 -16.91 20.88 1.82
CA VAL A 249 -17.46 20.01 2.86
C VAL A 249 -18.98 19.91 2.73
N ALA A 250 -19.67 21.03 2.49
CA ALA A 250 -21.11 21.05 2.27
C ALA A 250 -21.49 20.22 1.02
N ALA A 251 -20.72 20.31 -0.07
CA ALA A 251 -20.94 19.52 -1.28
C ALA A 251 -20.66 18.02 -1.09
N ILE A 252 -19.74 17.65 -0.21
CA ILE A 252 -19.52 16.25 0.18
C ILE A 252 -20.73 15.69 0.92
N ASP A 253 -21.38 16.47 1.76
CA ASP A 253 -22.67 16.15 2.42
C ASP A 253 -22.66 14.76 3.09
N GLY A 254 -21.64 14.47 3.90
CA GLY A 254 -21.50 13.21 4.64
C GLY A 254 -21.24 11.97 3.78
N ARG A 255 -21.06 12.10 2.46
CA ARG A 255 -20.73 10.97 1.58
C ARG A 255 -19.25 10.61 1.66
N THR A 256 -18.94 9.35 1.38
CA THR A 256 -17.54 8.87 1.40
C THR A 256 -16.73 9.50 0.27
N VAL A 257 -15.55 10.03 0.63
CA VAL A 257 -14.58 10.54 -0.33
C VAL A 257 -13.16 10.25 0.16
N HIS A 258 -12.24 9.95 -0.76
CA HIS A 258 -10.81 9.86 -0.50
C HIS A 258 -10.16 11.20 -0.85
N ALA A 259 -9.77 11.99 0.13
CA ALA A 259 -9.09 13.27 -0.06
C ALA A 259 -7.58 13.05 -0.15
N TYR A 260 -6.97 13.53 -1.25
CA TYR A 260 -5.55 13.40 -1.52
C TYR A 260 -4.74 14.53 -0.88
N HIS A 261 -3.45 14.28 -0.59
CA HIS A 261 -2.42 15.25 -0.15
C HIS A 261 -2.97 16.43 0.69
N VAL A 262 -3.70 16.07 1.76
CA VAL A 262 -4.44 17.03 2.59
C VAL A 262 -3.57 18.08 3.32
N GLU A 263 -2.24 18.00 3.22
CA GLU A 263 -1.36 19.07 3.70
C GLU A 263 -1.34 20.29 2.77
N GLY A 264 -1.79 20.14 1.53
CA GLY A 264 -2.09 21.22 0.61
C GLY A 264 -1.04 21.51 -0.48
N SER A 265 0.23 21.09 -0.36
CA SER A 265 1.25 21.41 -1.37
C SER A 265 0.99 20.77 -2.73
N GLY A 266 0.32 19.62 -2.74
CA GLY A 266 -0.13 18.97 -3.96
C GLY A 266 -1.25 19.71 -4.68
N GLY A 267 -1.92 20.64 -4.05
CA GLY A 267 -3.07 21.42 -4.53
C GLY A 267 -4.28 21.29 -3.62
N GLY A 268 -5.16 22.26 -3.69
CA GLY A 268 -6.39 22.32 -2.92
C GLY A 268 -6.57 23.63 -2.17
N HIS A 269 -7.58 23.69 -1.32
CA HIS A 269 -7.81 24.83 -0.43
C HIS A 269 -6.64 24.99 0.54
N VAL A 270 -5.76 25.94 0.30
CA VAL A 270 -4.55 26.12 1.10
C VAL A 270 -4.70 27.39 1.94
N PRO A 271 -4.39 27.33 3.25
CA PRO A 271 -3.76 26.25 4.00
C PRO A 271 -4.74 25.28 4.68
N ASP A 272 -6.03 25.47 4.61
CA ASP A 272 -6.99 24.86 5.50
C ASP A 272 -7.55 23.49 5.03
N VAL A 273 -7.18 22.99 3.84
CA VAL A 273 -7.58 21.67 3.34
C VAL A 273 -7.25 20.52 4.32
N ILE A 274 -6.20 20.69 5.14
CA ILE A 274 -5.86 19.73 6.20
C ILE A 274 -6.98 19.57 7.24
N GLY A 275 -7.88 20.56 7.33
CA GLY A 275 -9.09 20.52 8.16
C GLY A 275 -10.06 19.38 7.82
N LEU A 276 -9.97 18.79 6.63
CA LEU A 276 -10.74 17.61 6.23
C LEU A 276 -10.54 16.39 7.17
N VAL A 277 -9.47 16.36 7.95
CA VAL A 277 -9.27 15.31 8.96
C VAL A 277 -10.32 15.31 10.08
N ARG A 278 -11.11 16.37 10.20
CA ARG A 278 -12.25 16.48 11.14
C ARG A 278 -13.45 15.63 10.69
N GLU A 279 -13.58 15.45 9.36
CA GLU A 279 -14.76 14.83 8.77
C GLU A 279 -14.68 13.29 8.84
N PRO A 280 -15.65 12.61 9.49
CA PRO A 280 -15.59 11.16 9.68
C PRO A 280 -15.73 10.36 8.39
N ASN A 281 -16.38 10.92 7.39
CA ASN A 281 -16.64 10.32 6.07
C ASN A 281 -15.56 10.65 5.02
N VAL A 282 -14.62 11.54 5.36
CA VAL A 282 -13.49 11.89 4.49
C VAL A 282 -12.25 11.08 4.90
N ILE A 283 -11.79 10.21 4.02
CA ILE A 283 -10.59 9.39 4.24
C ILE A 283 -9.41 10.15 3.64
N CYS A 284 -8.56 10.69 4.53
CA CYS A 284 -7.45 11.55 4.15
C CYS A 284 -6.18 10.76 3.85
N SER A 285 -5.39 11.23 2.89
CA SER A 285 -4.08 10.69 2.56
C SER A 285 -2.99 11.76 2.42
N SER A 286 -1.75 11.34 2.65
CA SER A 286 -0.52 12.06 2.33
C SER A 286 0.21 11.40 1.19
N THR A 287 1.04 12.17 0.50
CA THR A 287 1.92 11.68 -0.57
C THR A 287 3.38 11.59 -0.12
N THR A 288 4.17 10.80 -0.83
CA THR A 288 5.56 10.50 -0.43
C THR A 288 6.48 11.71 -0.28
N PRO A 289 6.36 12.82 -1.03
CA PRO A 289 7.29 13.92 -0.94
C PRO A 289 7.30 14.66 0.40
N THR A 290 6.16 14.76 1.07
CA THR A 290 6.01 15.57 2.29
C THR A 290 6.29 14.79 3.56
N VAL A 291 6.22 13.46 3.51
CA VAL A 291 6.40 12.59 4.68
C VAL A 291 7.68 11.73 4.61
N PRO A 292 8.46 11.65 5.70
CA PRO A 292 8.39 12.50 6.91
C PRO A 292 8.85 13.92 6.61
N PHE A 293 8.36 14.90 7.40
CA PHE A 293 8.70 16.30 7.24
C PHE A 293 10.21 16.54 7.46
N GLY A 294 10.91 16.81 6.36
CA GLY A 294 12.35 17.03 6.33
C GLY A 294 12.72 18.49 6.13
N ARG A 295 13.97 18.86 6.42
CA ARG A 295 14.46 20.26 6.30
C ARG A 295 14.27 20.87 4.91
N ASN A 296 14.27 20.06 3.87
CA ASN A 296 14.15 20.50 2.49
C ASN A 296 12.76 20.28 1.89
N ALA A 297 11.80 19.73 2.66
CA ALA A 297 10.50 19.33 2.13
C ALA A 297 9.81 20.48 1.37
N ALA A 298 9.70 21.65 1.96
CA ALA A 298 9.08 22.82 1.34
C ALA A 298 9.81 23.29 0.07
N VAL A 299 11.15 23.30 0.10
CA VAL A 299 11.96 23.73 -1.05
C VAL A 299 11.83 22.75 -2.21
N GLU A 300 11.74 21.46 -1.92
CA GLU A 300 11.56 20.40 -2.93
C GLU A 300 10.19 20.44 -3.60
N GLN A 301 9.15 20.94 -2.92
CA GLN A 301 7.81 21.07 -3.49
C GLN A 301 7.76 22.11 -4.63
N VAL A 302 8.45 23.22 -4.51
CA VAL A 302 8.41 24.32 -5.49
C VAL A 302 8.68 23.84 -6.93
N PRO A 303 9.80 23.18 -7.28
CA PRO A 303 10.02 22.70 -8.63
C PRO A 303 9.03 21.62 -9.06
N MET A 304 8.53 20.80 -8.14
CA MET A 304 7.54 19.77 -8.47
C MET A 304 6.21 20.41 -8.86
N ILE A 305 5.74 21.40 -8.12
CA ILE A 305 4.51 22.15 -8.44
C ILE A 305 4.66 22.84 -9.80
N VAL A 306 5.78 23.55 -10.04
CA VAL A 306 6.03 24.21 -11.33
C VAL A 306 5.92 23.25 -12.49
N LEU A 307 6.55 22.08 -12.38
CA LEU A 307 6.57 21.11 -13.48
C LEU A 307 5.21 20.43 -13.70
N ASN A 308 4.48 20.12 -12.63
CA ASN A 308 3.23 19.36 -12.74
C ASN A 308 2.02 20.24 -13.11
N HIS A 309 2.02 21.50 -12.71
CA HIS A 309 0.92 22.42 -13.01
C HIS A 309 1.19 23.35 -14.20
N GLY A 310 2.23 23.08 -14.99
CA GLY A 310 2.54 23.84 -16.18
C GLY A 310 2.95 25.29 -15.91
N ALA A 311 3.38 25.61 -14.68
CA ALA A 311 3.89 26.92 -14.32
C ALA A 311 5.29 27.17 -14.88
N SER A 312 5.72 28.43 -14.92
CA SER A 312 7.00 28.84 -15.44
C SER A 312 7.85 29.55 -14.39
N PHE A 313 9.09 29.11 -14.19
CA PHE A 313 10.06 29.80 -13.33
C PHE A 313 10.35 31.24 -13.76
N GLY A 314 10.13 31.58 -15.02
CA GLY A 314 10.35 32.92 -15.57
C GLY A 314 9.16 33.87 -15.44
N VAL A 315 8.02 33.41 -14.92
CA VAL A 315 6.80 34.20 -14.74
C VAL A 315 6.58 34.42 -13.25
N GLU A 316 6.62 35.68 -12.80
CA GLU A 316 6.53 36.03 -11.38
C GLU A 316 5.18 35.66 -10.77
N GLU A 317 4.10 35.78 -11.56
CA GLU A 317 2.74 35.41 -11.17
C GLU A 317 2.65 33.90 -10.86
N ASP A 318 3.18 33.05 -11.74
CA ASP A 318 3.22 31.61 -11.55
C ASP A 318 4.01 31.26 -10.28
N MET A 319 5.16 31.90 -10.09
CA MET A 319 6.00 31.65 -8.93
C MET A 319 5.36 32.15 -7.62
N ARG A 320 4.52 33.15 -7.68
CA ARG A 320 3.73 33.61 -6.52
C ARG A 320 2.71 32.54 -6.14
N LEU A 321 1.90 32.07 -7.09
CA LEU A 321 0.92 30.99 -6.88
C LEU A 321 1.57 29.72 -6.34
N VAL A 322 2.72 29.32 -6.90
CA VAL A 322 3.45 28.14 -6.43
C VAL A 322 3.90 28.29 -4.97
N ARG A 323 4.39 29.47 -4.56
CA ARG A 323 4.82 29.70 -3.18
C ARG A 323 3.65 29.75 -2.21
N GLU A 324 2.51 30.26 -2.62
CA GLU A 324 1.28 30.32 -1.81
C GLU A 324 0.73 28.91 -1.49
N ARG A 325 1.04 27.88 -2.30
CA ARG A 325 0.67 26.49 -2.05
C ARG A 325 1.54 25.79 -1.02
N VAL A 326 2.73 26.32 -0.69
CA VAL A 326 3.69 25.62 0.16
C VAL A 326 3.66 26.18 1.57
N HIS A 327 2.96 25.49 2.47
CA HIS A 327 2.88 25.82 3.88
C HIS A 327 3.68 24.87 4.75
N VAL A 328 4.77 25.37 5.34
CA VAL A 328 5.65 24.62 6.24
C VAL A 328 4.88 24.11 7.47
N THR A 329 3.92 24.88 7.95
CA THR A 329 3.11 24.57 9.13
C THR A 329 2.22 23.35 8.92
N THR A 330 1.51 23.28 7.78
CA THR A 330 0.65 22.13 7.46
C THR A 330 1.48 20.87 7.18
N MET A 331 2.63 20.99 6.50
CA MET A 331 3.58 19.88 6.34
C MET A 331 4.10 19.35 7.68
N ALA A 332 4.40 20.27 8.63
CA ALA A 332 4.86 19.88 9.97
C ALA A 332 3.77 19.16 10.80
N THR A 333 2.51 19.35 10.44
CA THR A 333 1.36 18.75 11.12
C THR A 333 1.02 17.34 10.60
N GLU A 334 1.39 16.97 9.38
CA GLU A 334 1.07 15.66 8.81
C GLU A 334 1.52 14.49 9.70
N GLY A 335 2.77 14.52 10.16
CA GLY A 335 3.31 13.46 11.02
C GLY A 335 2.46 13.20 12.26
N PRO A 336 2.18 14.20 13.11
CA PRO A 336 1.24 14.12 14.22
C PRO A 336 -0.13 13.54 13.84
N LEU A 337 -0.75 13.98 12.75
CA LEU A 337 -2.05 13.47 12.30
C LEU A 337 -1.98 12.01 11.84
N HIS A 338 -0.87 11.60 11.23
CA HIS A 338 -0.61 10.19 10.95
C HIS A 338 -0.51 9.35 12.23
N GLU A 339 0.20 9.86 13.25
CA GLU A 339 0.39 9.16 14.52
C GLU A 339 -0.92 9.05 15.31
N LEU A 340 -1.77 10.06 15.23
CA LEU A 340 -3.12 10.04 15.80
C LEU A 340 -4.08 9.11 15.03
N GLY A 341 -3.73 8.70 13.81
CA GLY A 341 -4.61 7.90 12.94
C GLY A 341 -5.67 8.71 12.19
N ALA A 342 -5.52 10.05 12.14
CA ALA A 342 -6.43 10.95 11.46
C ALA A 342 -6.10 11.06 9.96
N ILE A 343 -4.86 10.87 9.53
CA ILE A 343 -4.51 10.62 8.13
C ILE A 343 -4.30 9.11 7.98
N ALA A 344 -5.18 8.48 7.21
CA ALA A 344 -5.31 7.03 7.18
C ALA A 344 -4.42 6.34 6.14
N ILE A 345 -4.03 7.03 5.07
CA ILE A 345 -3.36 6.46 3.91
C ILE A 345 -2.07 7.24 3.62
N VAL A 346 -1.03 6.51 3.19
CA VAL A 346 0.13 7.06 2.50
C VAL A 346 0.14 6.46 1.10
N ASN A 347 0.22 7.29 0.08
CA ASN A 347 0.29 6.90 -1.32
C ASN A 347 1.45 7.61 -2.03
N SER A 348 1.71 7.28 -3.30
CA SER A 348 2.92 7.79 -3.93
C SER A 348 2.75 9.12 -4.62
N ASP A 349 1.63 9.37 -5.26
CA ASP A 349 1.47 10.40 -6.29
C ASP A 349 2.50 10.24 -7.43
N SER A 350 2.72 9.00 -7.81
CA SER A 350 3.78 8.65 -8.75
C SER A 350 3.45 9.14 -10.15
N GLN A 351 4.45 9.68 -10.84
CA GLN A 351 4.36 10.38 -12.13
C GLN A 351 3.54 11.69 -12.09
N GLY A 352 3.07 12.08 -10.91
CA GLY A 352 2.70 13.43 -10.52
C GLY A 352 3.83 14.05 -9.69
N MET A 353 3.59 14.29 -8.38
CA MET A 353 4.58 14.93 -7.52
C MET A 353 5.41 13.97 -6.67
N GLY A 354 5.19 12.65 -6.74
CA GLY A 354 5.86 11.69 -5.87
C GLY A 354 6.45 10.46 -6.56
N ARG A 355 6.84 9.46 -5.74
CA ARG A 355 7.63 8.31 -6.21
C ARG A 355 7.14 7.01 -5.58
N MET A 356 6.66 6.08 -6.39
CA MET A 356 6.15 4.78 -5.96
C MET A 356 7.18 3.94 -5.21
N MET A 357 8.42 3.94 -5.65
CA MET A 357 9.49 3.18 -4.99
C MET A 357 9.76 3.65 -3.55
N GLU A 358 9.23 4.79 -3.15
CA GLU A 358 9.39 5.36 -1.82
C GLU A 358 8.20 5.12 -0.90
N THR A 359 7.05 4.65 -1.40
CA THR A 359 5.80 4.58 -0.62
C THR A 359 5.97 3.80 0.68
N VAL A 360 6.40 2.54 0.61
CA VAL A 360 6.61 1.73 1.82
C VAL A 360 7.74 2.29 2.68
N ARG A 361 8.86 2.65 2.06
CA ARG A 361 10.02 3.19 2.78
C ARG A 361 9.69 4.48 3.55
N ARG A 362 9.06 5.46 2.91
CA ARG A 362 8.66 6.73 3.54
C ARG A 362 7.67 6.53 4.67
N THR A 363 6.75 5.60 4.52
CA THR A 363 5.81 5.24 5.57
C THR A 363 6.53 4.74 6.83
N PHE A 364 7.55 3.91 6.70
CA PHE A 364 8.32 3.43 7.86
C PHE A 364 9.37 4.43 8.36
N GLN A 365 9.85 5.33 7.52
CA GLN A 365 10.62 6.49 7.96
C GLN A 365 9.74 7.42 8.82
N LEU A 366 8.50 7.68 8.40
CA LEU A 366 7.53 8.45 9.18
C LEU A 366 7.21 7.76 10.51
N ALA A 367 6.95 6.45 10.50
CA ALA A 367 6.69 5.67 11.72
C ALA A 367 7.84 5.78 12.73
N HIS A 368 9.09 5.77 12.24
CA HIS A 368 10.29 5.96 13.08
C HIS A 368 10.34 7.37 13.67
N VAL A 369 10.17 8.40 12.85
CA VAL A 369 10.18 9.80 13.30
C VAL A 369 9.12 10.03 14.37
N MET A 370 7.92 9.53 14.15
CA MET A 370 6.81 9.66 15.12
C MET A 370 7.02 8.84 16.39
N GLY A 371 7.98 7.92 16.42
CA GLY A 371 8.36 7.18 17.62
C GLY A 371 8.86 8.07 18.77
N SER A 372 9.46 9.21 18.43
CA SER A 372 9.96 10.20 19.39
C SER A 372 8.94 11.29 19.73
N TRP A 373 7.80 11.35 19.03
CA TRP A 373 6.77 12.36 19.29
C TRP A 373 6.02 12.07 20.58
N SER A 374 5.95 13.05 21.49
CA SER A 374 5.51 12.89 22.87
C SER A 374 4.00 12.66 23.07
N GLY A 375 3.22 12.66 21.99
CA GLY A 375 1.76 12.50 22.04
C GLY A 375 1.25 11.07 22.29
N THR A 376 2.09 10.03 22.11
CA THR A 376 1.67 8.62 22.13
C THR A 376 2.71 7.69 22.79
N GLY A 377 3.18 8.02 23.97
CA GLY A 377 4.22 7.26 24.67
C GLY A 377 3.97 5.74 24.71
N THR A 378 4.83 4.97 24.06
CA THR A 378 4.93 3.53 24.32
C THR A 378 5.74 3.32 25.59
N THR A 379 5.26 2.48 26.48
CA THR A 379 5.94 2.14 27.75
C THR A 379 7.17 1.25 27.54
N ASP A 380 7.28 0.56 26.40
CA ASP A 380 8.40 -0.31 26.04
C ASP A 380 9.08 0.20 24.76
N PRO A 381 10.30 0.75 24.84
CA PRO A 381 11.03 1.27 23.68
C PRO A 381 11.44 0.19 22.67
N PHE A 382 11.33 -1.09 23.05
CA PHE A 382 11.64 -2.24 22.20
C PHE A 382 10.39 -2.99 21.73
N ASP A 383 9.20 -2.39 21.83
CA ASP A 383 7.95 -2.93 21.27
C ASP A 383 7.16 -1.81 20.59
N SER A 384 7.33 -1.70 19.30
CA SER A 384 6.59 -0.78 18.44
C SER A 384 5.54 -1.50 17.58
N THR A 385 5.17 -2.74 17.93
CA THR A 385 4.33 -3.61 17.11
C THR A 385 3.03 -2.92 16.68
N GLU A 386 2.29 -2.31 17.59
CA GLU A 386 1.04 -1.64 17.25
C GLU A 386 1.24 -0.43 16.32
N ARG A 387 2.30 0.36 16.50
CA ARG A 387 2.65 1.44 15.57
C ARG A 387 2.98 0.88 14.18
N VAL A 388 3.84 -0.14 14.12
CA VAL A 388 4.23 -0.79 12.87
C VAL A 388 3.01 -1.33 12.11
N LEU A 389 2.09 -2.01 12.79
CA LEU A 389 0.86 -2.52 12.20
C LEU A 389 -0.06 -1.40 11.71
N ARG A 390 -0.16 -0.29 12.47
CA ARG A 390 -0.94 0.88 12.08
C ARG A 390 -0.38 1.55 10.82
N TYR A 391 0.95 1.70 10.73
CA TYR A 391 1.59 2.27 9.56
C TYR A 391 1.58 1.32 8.35
N LEU A 392 1.71 0.03 8.56
CA LEU A 392 1.53 -0.96 7.49
C LEU A 392 0.11 -0.92 6.91
N ALA A 393 -0.90 -0.72 7.75
CA ALA A 393 -2.29 -0.58 7.31
C ALA A 393 -2.46 0.57 6.31
N LYS A 394 -1.73 1.69 6.49
CA LYS A 394 -1.83 2.88 5.63
C LYS A 394 -1.45 2.64 4.16
N VAL A 395 -0.65 1.63 3.90
CA VAL A 395 -0.19 1.25 2.55
C VAL A 395 -0.68 -0.13 2.12
N THR A 396 -1.61 -0.74 2.86
CA THR A 396 -2.16 -2.06 2.54
C THR A 396 -3.67 -2.10 2.65
N VAL A 397 -4.22 -2.35 3.84
CA VAL A 397 -5.65 -2.60 4.03
C VAL A 397 -6.51 -1.33 3.99
N GLU A 398 -6.00 -0.18 4.47
CA GLU A 398 -6.80 1.05 4.47
C GLU A 398 -7.13 1.54 3.06
N PRO A 399 -6.16 1.66 2.11
CA PRO A 399 -6.50 1.97 0.74
C PRO A 399 -7.37 0.88 0.08
N ALA A 400 -7.19 -0.39 0.46
CA ALA A 400 -8.02 -1.47 -0.05
C ALA A 400 -9.50 -1.35 0.41
N VAL A 401 -9.74 -0.98 1.66
CA VAL A 401 -11.10 -0.68 2.19
C VAL A 401 -11.69 0.52 1.45
N THR A 402 -10.92 1.60 1.36
CA THR A 402 -11.36 2.86 0.74
C THR A 402 -11.82 2.69 -0.70
N HIS A 403 -11.17 1.82 -1.45
CA HIS A 403 -11.48 1.56 -2.87
C HIS A 403 -12.31 0.29 -3.12
N GLY A 404 -12.87 -0.32 -2.06
CA GLY A 404 -13.79 -1.45 -2.18
C GLY A 404 -13.18 -2.74 -2.69
N ILE A 405 -11.88 -2.98 -2.40
CA ILE A 405 -11.11 -4.15 -2.86
C ILE A 405 -10.52 -4.99 -1.71
N ALA A 406 -10.85 -4.68 -0.46
CA ALA A 406 -10.28 -5.33 0.73
C ALA A 406 -10.63 -6.82 0.88
N GLU A 407 -11.65 -7.30 0.17
CA GLU A 407 -11.96 -8.75 0.12
C GLU A 407 -10.95 -9.53 -0.75
N HIS A 408 -10.11 -8.82 -1.52
CA HIS A 408 -9.18 -9.44 -2.46
C HIS A 408 -7.72 -9.17 -2.14
N VAL A 409 -7.37 -7.99 -1.60
CA VAL A 409 -5.99 -7.56 -1.34
C VAL A 409 -5.85 -6.82 0.00
N GLY A 410 -4.64 -6.46 0.39
CA GLY A 410 -4.34 -5.62 1.56
C GLY A 410 -4.17 -6.39 2.87
N SER A 411 -4.38 -7.70 2.89
CA SER A 411 -4.17 -8.57 4.05
C SER A 411 -3.85 -10.00 3.61
N LEU A 412 -3.17 -10.76 4.46
CA LEU A 412 -2.85 -12.18 4.26
C LEU A 412 -3.94 -13.14 4.81
N ARG A 413 -5.14 -12.63 5.05
CA ARG A 413 -6.27 -13.48 5.48
C ARG A 413 -6.69 -14.47 4.38
N PRO A 414 -7.28 -15.61 4.77
CA PRO A 414 -7.82 -16.58 3.81
C PRO A 414 -8.78 -15.94 2.79
N GLY A 415 -8.73 -16.41 1.55
CA GLY A 415 -9.53 -15.94 0.42
C GLY A 415 -8.91 -14.79 -0.38
N ARG A 416 -7.90 -14.09 0.17
CA ARG A 416 -7.19 -13.00 -0.54
C ARG A 416 -6.26 -13.56 -1.59
N ILE A 417 -5.98 -12.76 -2.61
CA ILE A 417 -4.95 -13.06 -3.61
C ILE A 417 -3.62 -13.21 -2.89
N ALA A 418 -2.84 -14.23 -3.24
CA ALA A 418 -1.56 -14.51 -2.60
C ALA A 418 -0.46 -13.55 -3.08
N ASP A 419 -0.67 -12.25 -2.84
CA ASP A 419 0.27 -11.18 -3.07
C ASP A 419 1.07 -10.96 -1.79
N ILE A 420 2.26 -11.54 -1.73
CA ILE A 420 3.08 -11.59 -0.51
C ILE A 420 4.44 -10.98 -0.80
N VAL A 421 4.90 -10.14 0.11
CA VAL A 421 6.25 -9.57 0.04
C VAL A 421 7.09 -10.11 1.19
N LEU A 422 8.22 -10.73 0.85
CA LEU A 422 9.19 -11.24 1.82
C LEU A 422 10.35 -10.25 1.96
N TRP A 423 10.69 -9.93 3.20
CA TRP A 423 11.71 -8.96 3.55
C TRP A 423 12.76 -9.59 4.48
N GLU A 424 14.03 -9.39 4.19
CA GLU A 424 15.03 -9.49 5.25
C GLU A 424 14.81 -8.34 6.25
N PRO A 425 14.76 -8.62 7.56
CA PRO A 425 14.55 -7.56 8.56
C PRO A 425 15.47 -6.34 8.40
N ALA A 426 16.71 -6.57 8.03
CA ALA A 426 17.70 -5.52 7.81
C ALA A 426 17.37 -4.58 6.63
N PHE A 427 16.57 -5.02 5.67
CA PHE A 427 16.16 -4.28 4.46
C PHE A 427 14.66 -4.04 4.38
N PHE A 428 13.95 -4.21 5.49
CA PHE A 428 12.51 -4.01 5.58
C PHE A 428 12.10 -2.63 5.06
N GLY A 429 11.10 -2.62 4.17
CA GLY A 429 10.59 -1.40 3.54
C GLY A 429 11.50 -0.78 2.46
N VAL A 430 12.70 -1.32 2.26
CA VAL A 430 13.67 -0.80 1.28
C VAL A 430 13.74 -1.68 0.05
N LYS A 431 14.05 -2.96 0.23
CA LYS A 431 14.21 -3.94 -0.85
C LYS A 431 13.64 -5.28 -0.45
N PRO A 432 12.57 -5.73 -1.11
CA PRO A 432 12.04 -7.06 -0.88
C PRO A 432 13.04 -8.14 -1.32
N THR A 433 13.08 -9.24 -0.60
CA THR A 433 13.80 -10.45 -1.00
C THR A 433 13.04 -11.18 -2.12
N LEU A 434 11.71 -11.16 -2.03
CA LEU A 434 10.85 -11.80 -3.02
C LEU A 434 9.48 -11.14 -3.00
N VAL A 435 8.91 -10.93 -4.17
CA VAL A 435 7.51 -10.53 -4.33
C VAL A 435 6.76 -11.65 -5.03
N LEU A 436 5.75 -12.19 -4.36
CA LEU A 436 4.84 -13.18 -4.91
C LEU A 436 3.58 -12.49 -5.43
N LYS A 437 3.13 -12.93 -6.59
CA LYS A 437 1.83 -12.59 -7.17
C LYS A 437 1.03 -13.86 -7.40
N GLY A 438 -0.15 -13.94 -6.81
CA GLY A 438 -0.93 -15.17 -6.89
C GLY A 438 -0.13 -16.41 -6.43
N GLY A 439 0.79 -16.23 -5.47
CA GLY A 439 1.66 -17.30 -4.97
C GLY A 439 2.88 -17.63 -5.82
N MET A 440 3.06 -17.00 -6.99
CA MET A 440 4.21 -17.24 -7.86
C MET A 440 5.22 -16.09 -7.78
N ALA A 441 6.52 -16.42 -7.82
CA ALA A 441 7.59 -15.43 -7.81
C ALA A 441 7.49 -14.49 -9.03
N ALA A 442 7.28 -13.20 -8.78
CA ALA A 442 7.12 -12.18 -9.80
C ALA A 442 8.32 -11.24 -9.88
N TRP A 443 8.96 -10.97 -8.73
CA TRP A 443 10.11 -10.06 -8.65
C TRP A 443 11.07 -10.50 -7.55
N ALA A 444 12.36 -10.52 -7.86
CA ALA A 444 13.42 -10.86 -6.91
C ALA A 444 14.75 -10.18 -7.26
N PRO A 445 15.64 -9.96 -6.27
CA PRO A 445 17.03 -9.61 -6.52
C PRO A 445 17.76 -10.87 -7.01
N LEU A 446 18.11 -10.90 -8.28
CA LEU A 446 18.88 -11.99 -8.87
C LEU A 446 20.27 -11.46 -9.26
N GLY A 447 21.30 -12.12 -8.76
CA GLY A 447 22.66 -12.01 -9.29
C GLY A 447 22.77 -12.65 -10.67
N ASP A 448 23.95 -12.90 -11.13
CA ASP A 448 24.16 -13.72 -12.32
C ASP A 448 23.70 -15.15 -12.03
N GLY A 449 22.69 -15.63 -12.61
CA GLY A 449 21.95 -16.85 -12.32
C GLY A 449 22.75 -18.13 -12.09
N ASN A 450 23.89 -18.02 -11.42
CA ASN A 450 24.75 -19.15 -11.04
C ASN A 450 24.49 -19.50 -9.57
N ALA A 451 23.80 -20.61 -9.34
CA ALA A 451 23.43 -21.07 -8.02
C ALA A 451 24.64 -21.60 -7.19
N SER A 452 25.80 -21.76 -7.78
CA SER A 452 27.02 -22.26 -7.11
C SER A 452 27.88 -21.14 -6.49
N VAL A 453 27.59 -19.90 -6.80
CA VAL A 453 28.30 -18.73 -6.29
C VAL A 453 27.32 -17.84 -5.55
N GLU A 454 27.66 -17.41 -4.35
CA GLU A 454 26.92 -16.33 -3.70
C GLU A 454 26.87 -15.14 -4.64
N ARG A 455 25.77 -14.39 -4.55
CA ARG A 455 25.42 -13.29 -5.42
C ARG A 455 26.64 -12.50 -5.91
N ALA A 456 26.94 -12.66 -7.20
CA ALA A 456 27.94 -11.79 -7.82
C ALA A 456 27.39 -10.36 -7.83
N GLU A 457 28.17 -9.41 -7.40
CA GLU A 457 27.84 -8.00 -7.49
C GLU A 457 27.95 -7.47 -8.94
N PRO A 458 27.09 -6.52 -9.30
CA PRO A 458 25.95 -5.97 -8.56
C PRO A 458 24.70 -6.84 -8.62
N THR A 459 23.98 -6.93 -7.52
CA THR A 459 22.66 -7.58 -7.47
C THR A 459 21.68 -6.78 -8.32
N ARG A 460 21.01 -7.44 -9.24
CA ARG A 460 19.99 -6.82 -10.10
C ARG A 460 18.59 -7.28 -9.70
N TYR A 461 17.69 -6.34 -9.54
CA TYR A 461 16.27 -6.61 -9.39
C TYR A 461 15.64 -6.79 -10.76
N ARG A 462 14.92 -7.85 -10.97
CA ARG A 462 14.27 -8.16 -12.24
C ARG A 462 13.04 -9.04 -12.04
N PRO A 463 12.09 -9.03 -13.01
CA PRO A 463 10.95 -9.94 -12.96
C PRO A 463 11.41 -11.39 -13.07
N ASP A 464 10.79 -12.24 -12.26
CA ASP A 464 10.91 -13.69 -12.29
C ASP A 464 9.77 -14.31 -13.13
N TRP A 465 9.60 -15.62 -13.09
CA TRP A 465 8.65 -16.34 -13.92
C TRP A 465 7.22 -15.84 -13.83
N GLY A 466 6.73 -15.48 -12.64
CA GLY A 466 5.42 -14.87 -12.43
C GLY A 466 5.26 -13.49 -13.07
N GLY A 467 6.34 -12.79 -13.38
CA GLY A 467 6.37 -11.50 -14.04
C GLY A 467 6.49 -11.58 -15.57
N ARG A 468 6.27 -12.74 -16.18
CA ARG A 468 6.52 -12.94 -17.62
C ARG A 468 5.27 -13.36 -18.37
N SER A 469 5.06 -12.73 -19.55
CA SER A 469 4.05 -13.12 -20.53
C SER A 469 2.67 -13.39 -19.92
N ARG A 470 2.03 -14.46 -20.29
CA ARG A 470 0.70 -14.85 -19.82
C ARG A 470 0.63 -15.17 -18.32
N ALA A 471 1.74 -15.55 -17.70
CA ALA A 471 1.76 -15.77 -16.25
C ALA A 471 1.39 -14.48 -15.50
N ALA A 472 1.93 -13.35 -15.92
CA ALA A 472 1.62 -12.04 -15.32
C ALA A 472 0.12 -11.73 -15.35
N ALA A 473 -0.54 -11.97 -16.48
CA ALA A 473 -1.99 -11.77 -16.60
C ALA A 473 -2.77 -12.71 -15.66
N ASN A 474 -2.43 -14.00 -15.66
CA ASN A 474 -3.15 -15.01 -14.87
C ASN A 474 -2.98 -14.85 -13.35
N LEU A 475 -1.94 -14.14 -12.90
CA LEU A 475 -1.63 -13.92 -11.49
C LEU A 475 -2.06 -12.54 -10.98
N SER A 476 -2.77 -11.80 -11.79
CA SER A 476 -3.18 -10.43 -11.49
C SER A 476 -4.63 -10.18 -11.86
N VAL A 477 -5.24 -9.22 -11.21
CA VAL A 477 -6.64 -8.89 -11.42
C VAL A 477 -6.81 -7.47 -11.92
N THR A 478 -7.93 -7.20 -12.57
CA THR A 478 -8.39 -5.85 -12.92
C THR A 478 -9.64 -5.54 -12.12
N PHE A 479 -9.58 -4.50 -11.31
CA PHE A 479 -10.70 -3.99 -10.54
C PHE A 479 -11.50 -3.01 -11.38
N VAL A 480 -12.82 -3.22 -11.46
CA VAL A 480 -13.73 -2.44 -12.29
C VAL A 480 -15.04 -2.17 -11.56
N SER A 481 -15.88 -1.30 -12.09
CA SER A 481 -17.26 -1.15 -11.63
C SER A 481 -18.05 -2.45 -11.82
N ILE A 482 -19.15 -2.60 -11.09
CA ILE A 482 -20.10 -3.73 -11.31
C ILE A 482 -20.59 -3.75 -12.75
N ALA A 483 -20.85 -2.59 -13.35
CA ALA A 483 -21.35 -2.46 -14.72
C ALA A 483 -20.41 -3.12 -15.76
N ALA A 484 -19.10 -2.99 -15.57
CA ALA A 484 -18.11 -3.52 -16.51
C ALA A 484 -17.83 -5.02 -16.38
N THR A 485 -18.24 -5.69 -15.31
CA THR A 485 -17.89 -7.13 -15.08
C THR A 485 -18.37 -8.07 -16.18
N GLY A 486 -19.45 -7.67 -16.88
CA GLY A 486 -20.03 -8.41 -18.02
C GLY A 486 -19.34 -8.17 -19.36
N SER A 487 -18.40 -7.20 -19.44
CA SER A 487 -17.79 -6.78 -20.71
C SER A 487 -17.02 -7.91 -21.40
N PRO A 488 -17.39 -8.28 -22.64
CA PRO A 488 -16.63 -9.27 -23.41
C PRO A 488 -15.21 -8.81 -23.74
N GLU A 489 -15.00 -7.50 -23.82
CA GLU A 489 -13.69 -6.91 -24.11
C GLU A 489 -12.74 -7.08 -22.96
N LEU A 490 -13.18 -6.82 -21.74
CA LEU A 490 -12.39 -7.04 -20.53
C LEU A 490 -12.06 -8.52 -20.29
N ARG A 491 -12.98 -9.41 -20.58
CA ARG A 491 -12.73 -10.87 -20.48
C ARG A 491 -11.62 -11.37 -21.42
N ARG A 492 -11.42 -10.71 -22.56
CA ARG A 492 -10.36 -11.07 -23.51
C ARG A 492 -8.95 -10.68 -23.03
N LEU A 493 -8.83 -9.88 -21.98
CA LEU A 493 -7.54 -9.48 -21.41
C LEU A 493 -6.77 -10.65 -20.78
N GLY A 494 -7.44 -11.78 -20.52
CA GLY A 494 -6.84 -12.93 -19.86
C GLY A 494 -6.53 -12.72 -18.37
N ARG A 495 -7.05 -11.64 -17.79
CA ARG A 495 -6.96 -11.33 -16.36
C ARG A 495 -8.32 -11.57 -15.71
N GLU A 496 -8.31 -11.95 -14.44
CA GLU A 496 -9.54 -11.95 -13.65
C GLU A 496 -10.07 -10.52 -13.53
N VAL A 497 -11.36 -10.33 -13.79
CA VAL A 497 -12.05 -9.03 -13.68
C VAL A 497 -12.93 -9.07 -12.45
N ILE A 498 -12.68 -8.18 -11.50
CA ILE A 498 -13.32 -8.16 -10.18
C ILE A 498 -14.04 -6.83 -9.98
N ALA A 499 -15.31 -6.88 -9.54
CA ALA A 499 -16.04 -5.68 -9.18
C ALA A 499 -15.55 -5.08 -7.88
N VAL A 500 -15.33 -3.76 -7.84
CA VAL A 500 -15.23 -3.01 -6.58
C VAL A 500 -16.59 -3.01 -5.89
N ARG A 501 -16.61 -3.02 -4.56
CA ARG A 501 -17.83 -3.08 -3.76
C ARG A 501 -17.63 -2.45 -2.38
N GLY A 502 -18.75 -1.94 -1.80
CA GLY A 502 -18.75 -1.46 -0.43
C GLY A 502 -18.00 -0.16 -0.24
N THR A 503 -18.00 0.71 -1.25
CA THR A 503 -17.34 2.03 -1.19
C THR A 503 -18.24 3.11 -0.63
N ARG A 504 -19.55 2.94 -0.70
CA ARG A 504 -20.53 3.89 -0.18
C ARG A 504 -20.71 3.76 1.33
N GLY A 505 -20.92 4.87 2.00
CA GLY A 505 -21.17 4.91 3.43
C GLY A 505 -19.99 4.51 4.30
N LEU A 506 -18.77 4.51 3.75
CA LEU A 506 -17.57 4.33 4.55
C LEU A 506 -17.31 5.57 5.40
N SER A 507 -16.81 5.32 6.59
CA SER A 507 -16.30 6.34 7.50
C SER A 507 -14.98 5.88 8.11
N ARG A 508 -14.39 6.70 8.96
CA ARG A 508 -13.20 6.32 9.73
C ARG A 508 -13.39 5.02 10.52
N GLU A 509 -14.60 4.76 11.00
CA GLU A 509 -14.91 3.53 11.74
C GLU A 509 -14.83 2.27 10.86
N SER A 510 -14.99 2.41 9.55
CA SER A 510 -14.86 1.32 8.57
C SER A 510 -13.41 0.87 8.38
N LEU A 511 -12.44 1.70 8.74
CA LEU A 511 -11.02 1.42 8.61
C LEU A 511 -10.55 0.43 9.69
N VAL A 512 -9.42 -0.21 9.46
CA VAL A 512 -8.92 -1.28 10.33
C VAL A 512 -8.17 -0.73 11.55
N ARG A 513 -7.26 0.22 11.35
CA ARG A 513 -6.38 0.74 12.42
C ARG A 513 -6.34 2.26 12.52
N ASN A 514 -6.65 2.98 11.45
CA ASN A 514 -6.55 4.44 11.39
C ASN A 514 -7.95 5.07 11.41
N ARG A 515 -8.61 4.97 12.57
CA ARG A 515 -10.04 5.26 12.74
C ARG A 515 -10.34 6.64 13.33
N SER A 516 -9.32 7.38 13.73
CA SER A 516 -9.51 8.65 14.42
C SER A 516 -9.85 9.78 13.47
N THR A 517 -10.65 10.71 13.97
CA THR A 517 -10.72 12.08 13.46
C THR A 517 -9.88 12.98 14.36
N ALA A 518 -9.49 14.15 13.88
CA ALA A 518 -8.80 15.13 14.69
C ALA A 518 -9.55 16.47 14.61
N PRO A 519 -10.13 16.94 15.72
CA PRO A 519 -10.82 18.24 15.78
C PRO A 519 -9.80 19.39 15.85
N ILE A 520 -9.03 19.55 14.79
CA ILE A 520 -8.03 20.60 14.66
C ILE A 520 -8.67 21.93 14.29
N ASP A 521 -8.02 23.01 14.70
CA ASP A 521 -8.28 24.37 14.19
C ASP A 521 -7.12 24.78 13.30
N VAL A 522 -7.44 25.37 12.16
CA VAL A 522 -6.46 25.87 11.17
C VAL A 522 -6.62 27.36 11.03
N ASP A 523 -5.54 28.11 11.24
CA ASP A 523 -5.51 29.54 10.95
C ASP A 523 -5.30 29.74 9.44
N LYS A 524 -6.31 30.33 8.77
CA LYS A 524 -6.26 30.55 7.32
C LYS A 524 -5.20 31.58 6.90
N ALA A 525 -4.69 32.39 7.85
CA ALA A 525 -3.72 33.46 7.52
C ALA A 525 -2.28 32.94 7.43
N ASP A 526 -1.89 31.99 8.30
CA ASP A 526 -0.52 31.47 8.37
C ASP A 526 -0.40 29.96 8.31
N GLY A 527 -1.53 29.24 8.21
CA GLY A 527 -1.59 27.78 8.15
C GLY A 527 -1.21 27.11 9.46
N SER A 528 -1.17 27.82 10.57
CA SER A 528 -0.89 27.21 11.87
C SER A 528 -2.04 26.30 12.30
N VAL A 529 -1.68 25.12 12.82
CA VAL A 529 -2.64 24.08 13.20
C VAL A 529 -2.55 23.83 14.69
N THR A 530 -3.71 23.81 15.35
CA THR A 530 -3.81 23.46 16.77
C THR A 530 -4.78 22.31 17.00
N LEU A 531 -4.52 21.54 18.05
CA LEU A 531 -5.42 20.51 18.57
C LEU A 531 -5.66 20.81 20.06
N ASP A 532 -6.91 20.98 20.46
CA ASP A 532 -7.27 21.41 21.82
C ASP A 532 -6.52 22.68 22.28
N GLY A 533 -6.34 23.64 21.37
CA GLY A 533 -5.63 24.90 21.60
C GLY A 533 -4.11 24.79 21.74
N ARG A 534 -3.52 23.62 21.46
CA ARG A 534 -2.07 23.41 21.47
C ARG A 534 -1.55 23.25 20.06
N PRO A 535 -0.39 23.86 19.72
CA PRO A 535 0.24 23.65 18.41
C PRO A 535 0.46 22.16 18.11
N LEU A 536 0.05 21.73 16.92
CA LEU A 536 0.19 20.38 16.44
C LEU A 536 1.24 20.33 15.32
N LEU A 537 2.50 20.22 15.68
CA LEU A 537 3.60 20.25 14.73
C LEU A 537 4.80 19.44 15.22
N ILE A 538 5.72 19.15 14.29
CA ILE A 538 7.05 18.61 14.57
C ILE A 538 8.13 19.50 13.95
N ASP A 539 9.32 19.45 14.52
CA ASP A 539 10.49 20.04 13.87
C ASP A 539 10.91 19.25 12.64
N PRO A 540 11.44 19.90 11.60
CA PRO A 540 11.89 19.21 10.41
C PRO A 540 13.10 18.33 10.70
N VAL A 541 13.03 17.05 10.33
CA VAL A 541 14.12 16.11 10.57
C VAL A 541 15.29 16.34 9.62
N ALA A 542 16.51 16.20 10.16
CA ALA A 542 17.77 16.33 9.40
C ALA A 542 18.19 15.02 8.74
N GLU A 543 17.88 13.90 9.38
CA GLU A 543 18.25 12.56 8.95
C GLU A 543 17.08 11.61 9.15
N VAL A 544 16.96 10.64 8.25
CA VAL A 544 15.99 9.56 8.33
C VAL A 544 16.69 8.21 8.10
N PRO A 545 16.25 7.15 8.79
CA PRO A 545 16.77 5.80 8.56
C PRO A 545 16.36 5.26 7.18
N LEU A 546 16.79 4.06 6.85
CA LEU A 546 16.48 3.30 5.63
C LEU A 546 17.03 3.88 4.32
N SER A 547 17.51 5.12 4.30
CA SER A 547 18.01 5.78 3.10
C SER A 547 19.34 5.19 2.62
N ARG A 548 20.29 4.93 3.53
CA ARG A 548 21.59 4.36 3.19
C ARG A 548 21.51 2.87 2.82
N ARG A 549 20.56 2.14 3.38
CA ARG A 549 20.36 0.71 3.11
C ARG A 549 20.07 0.43 1.63
N TYR A 550 19.48 1.37 0.94
CA TYR A 550 19.25 1.24 -0.50
C TYR A 550 20.55 1.07 -1.31
N LEU A 551 21.63 1.67 -0.87
CA LEU A 551 22.93 1.63 -1.55
C LEU A 551 23.79 0.41 -1.18
N LEU A 552 23.44 -0.27 -0.09
CA LEU A 552 24.24 -1.38 0.45
C LEU A 552 23.93 -2.74 -0.18
N ARG A 553 22.96 -2.81 -1.10
CA ARG A 553 22.53 -4.08 -1.69
C ARG A 553 22.27 -4.00 -3.19
#